data_e5f69da077e43260e1a60fee72bb5b76
#
_entry.id   e5f69da077e43260e1a60fee72bb5b76
#
_cell.length_a   1.000
_cell.length_b   1.000
_cell.length_c   1.000
_cell.angle_alpha   90.00
_cell.angle_beta   90.00
_cell.angle_gamma   90.00
#
_symmetry.space_group_name_H-M   'P 1'
#
loop_
_entity.id
_entity.type
_entity.pdbx_description
1 polymer ?
#
loop_
_entity_poly.entity_id
_entity_poly.type
_entity_poly.pdbx_seq_one_letter_code
_entity_poly.pdbx_strand_id
1 'polypeptide(L)'
;MIWNLVQILNQIGQGSEGAIYAVKWKKNGKKYAMKKCSILLETTLQKRKSENIGLRKFIESTGCDGVIKVYGNFSKTNDLGMYEFYEVMELAEKDWEKEIIRRRDSQQYYPEYELMEIFKDLIKTFSSLQNNKITHRDIKPQNIMIVNGKLKICDFGNARILKRDGIIIQKIRGSELFMSPIVFKGYHSGKQQIRHNTFKSDVYSLGVCFLLAASLSFDGPNIIREVYDMKIMKKVLNQQLQRRYSQNLINLILTMLQIEESKRPDFNQLEMMIL
;
A
#
# COMPACT_ATOMS: atom_id res chain seq x y z
N MET A 1 23.34 11.36 -21.31
CA MET A 1 22.45 10.24 -20.91
C MET A 1 22.40 10.16 -19.39
N ILE A 2 21.23 9.89 -18.80
CA ILE A 2 21.04 9.81 -17.32
C ILE A 2 21.98 8.79 -16.68
N TRP A 3 22.31 7.68 -17.36
CA TRP A 3 23.24 6.65 -16.89
C TRP A 3 24.60 7.17 -16.45
N ASN A 4 25.10 8.22 -17.09
CA ASN A 4 26.37 8.83 -16.71
C ASN A 4 26.28 9.64 -15.41
N LEU A 5 25.06 9.98 -14.98
CA LEU A 5 24.78 10.77 -13.78
C LEU A 5 24.45 9.92 -12.54
N VAL A 6 24.21 8.61 -12.73
CA VAL A 6 23.78 7.68 -11.68
C VAL A 6 24.82 6.57 -11.53
N GLN A 7 25.14 6.23 -10.30
CA GLN A 7 25.91 5.05 -9.93
C GLN A 7 24.97 4.06 -9.24
N ILE A 8 24.84 2.85 -9.80
CA ILE A 8 24.13 1.75 -9.12
C ILE A 8 25.02 1.25 -7.98
N LEU A 9 24.46 1.17 -6.79
CA LEU A 9 25.15 0.68 -5.60
C LEU A 9 24.92 -0.82 -5.43
N ASN A 10 23.67 -1.22 -5.19
CA ASN A 10 23.25 -2.60 -5.00
C ASN A 10 21.76 -2.78 -5.31
N GLN A 11 21.34 -4.01 -5.56
CA GLN A 11 19.92 -4.34 -5.61
C GLN A 11 19.38 -4.45 -4.18
N ILE A 12 18.26 -3.78 -3.90
CA ILE A 12 17.63 -3.70 -2.58
C ILE A 12 16.26 -4.38 -2.53
N GLY A 13 15.73 -4.78 -3.70
CA GLY A 13 14.45 -5.47 -3.79
C GLY A 13 14.22 -6.12 -5.14
N GLN A 14 13.32 -7.11 -5.16
CA GLN A 14 12.83 -7.78 -6.35
C GLN A 14 11.33 -7.99 -6.18
N GLY A 15 10.53 -7.48 -7.11
CA GLY A 15 9.09 -7.65 -7.14
C GLY A 15 8.63 -8.32 -8.44
N SER A 16 7.33 -8.64 -8.53
CA SER A 16 6.70 -9.18 -9.74
C SER A 16 6.84 -8.25 -10.96
N GLU A 17 6.99 -6.96 -10.72
CA GLU A 17 7.08 -5.94 -11.77
C GLU A 17 8.51 -5.54 -12.13
N GLY A 18 9.52 -6.00 -11.40
CA GLY A 18 10.92 -5.66 -11.69
C GLY A 18 11.81 -5.59 -10.46
N ALA A 19 13.03 -5.12 -10.66
CA ALA A 19 14.06 -4.99 -9.65
C ALA A 19 14.16 -3.55 -9.12
N ILE A 20 14.50 -3.42 -7.84
CA ILE A 20 14.73 -2.12 -7.18
C ILE A 20 16.21 -2.04 -6.78
N TYR A 21 16.85 -0.94 -7.12
CA TYR A 21 18.26 -0.67 -6.86
C TYR A 21 18.42 0.55 -5.97
N ALA A 22 19.35 0.50 -5.03
CA ALA A 22 19.90 1.70 -4.43
C ALA A 22 20.87 2.34 -5.41
N VAL A 23 20.71 3.63 -5.65
CA VAL A 23 21.54 4.39 -6.59
C VAL A 23 22.05 5.66 -5.94
N LYS A 24 23.22 6.13 -6.39
CA LYS A 24 23.82 7.40 -5.97
C LYS A 24 23.85 8.38 -7.13
N TRP A 25 23.32 9.57 -6.91
CA TRP A 25 23.43 10.66 -7.90
C TRP A 25 24.82 11.26 -7.84
N LYS A 26 25.59 11.14 -8.93
CA LYS A 26 27.01 11.53 -8.97
C LYS A 26 27.24 13.02 -8.68
N LYS A 27 26.30 13.88 -9.11
CA LYS A 27 26.45 15.35 -8.98
C LYS A 27 26.42 15.84 -7.51
N ASN A 28 25.63 15.21 -6.65
CA ASN A 28 25.46 15.69 -5.26
C ASN A 28 25.69 14.62 -4.20
N GLY A 29 26.02 13.39 -4.62
CA GLY A 29 26.26 12.26 -3.71
C GLY A 29 25.02 11.68 -3.01
N LYS A 30 23.81 12.22 -3.24
CA LYS A 30 22.58 11.74 -2.61
C LYS A 30 22.18 10.37 -3.15
N LYS A 31 21.58 9.57 -2.25
CA LYS A 31 21.10 8.22 -2.54
C LYS A 31 19.59 8.25 -2.84
N TYR A 32 19.15 7.38 -3.74
CA TYR A 32 17.77 7.22 -4.18
C TYR A 32 17.48 5.74 -4.41
N ALA A 33 16.19 5.38 -4.44
CA ALA A 33 15.76 4.10 -4.97
C ALA A 33 15.43 4.25 -6.46
N MET A 34 15.74 3.22 -7.25
CA MET A 34 15.43 3.17 -8.68
C MET A 34 14.75 1.84 -9.00
N LYS A 35 13.46 1.88 -9.35
CA LYS A 35 12.71 0.72 -9.83
C LYS A 35 12.96 0.55 -11.32
N LYS A 36 13.37 -0.65 -11.75
CA LYS A 36 13.53 -1.04 -13.16
C LYS A 36 12.46 -2.05 -13.52
N CYS A 37 11.66 -1.77 -14.55
CA CYS A 37 10.67 -2.69 -15.10
C CYS A 37 10.94 -2.94 -16.58
N SER A 38 10.71 -4.18 -17.05
CA SER A 38 10.70 -4.51 -18.48
C SER A 38 9.27 -4.47 -19.01
N ILE A 39 9.05 -3.77 -20.11
CA ILE A 39 7.73 -3.54 -20.71
C ILE A 39 7.80 -3.90 -22.19
N LEU A 40 6.90 -4.79 -22.64
CA LEU A 40 6.84 -5.23 -24.04
C LEU A 40 6.09 -4.24 -24.94
N LEU A 41 5.00 -3.64 -24.43
CA LEU A 41 4.09 -2.82 -25.22
C LEU A 41 4.29 -1.33 -24.94
N GLU A 42 4.42 -0.54 -25.98
CA GLU A 42 4.53 0.92 -25.88
C GLU A 42 3.30 1.55 -25.18
N THR A 43 2.11 1.04 -25.44
CA THR A 43 0.88 1.48 -24.77
C THR A 43 0.95 1.33 -23.24
N THR A 44 1.57 0.25 -22.76
CA THR A 44 1.82 0.03 -21.32
C THR A 44 2.85 1.02 -20.79
N LEU A 45 3.90 1.32 -21.56
CA LEU A 45 4.91 2.31 -21.20
C LEU A 45 4.30 3.71 -21.06
N GLN A 46 3.50 4.14 -22.04
CA GLN A 46 2.84 5.45 -22.01
C GLN A 46 1.86 5.57 -20.84
N LYS A 47 1.12 4.50 -20.54
CA LYS A 47 0.24 4.44 -19.38
C LYS A 47 1.04 4.63 -18.08
N ARG A 48 2.13 3.90 -17.88
CA ARG A 48 2.98 4.05 -16.69
C ARG A 48 3.55 5.46 -16.54
N LYS A 49 3.98 6.07 -17.65
CA LYS A 49 4.45 7.46 -17.64
C LYS A 49 3.36 8.44 -17.18
N SER A 50 2.13 8.25 -17.67
CA SER A 50 1.00 9.14 -17.30
C SER A 50 0.56 8.96 -15.84
N GLU A 51 0.55 7.73 -15.32
CA GLU A 51 0.27 7.43 -13.90
C GLU A 51 1.30 8.09 -12.99
N ASN A 52 2.58 7.99 -13.32
CA ASN A 52 3.67 8.66 -12.60
C ASN A 52 3.53 10.19 -12.56
N ILE A 53 3.19 10.79 -13.71
CA ILE A 53 2.93 12.24 -13.79
C ILE A 53 1.74 12.61 -12.91
N GLY A 54 0.66 11.82 -12.94
CA GLY A 54 -0.54 12.03 -12.11
C GLY A 54 -0.22 12.00 -10.62
N LEU A 55 0.54 11.00 -10.16
CA LEU A 55 0.95 10.87 -8.77
C LEU A 55 1.85 12.04 -8.31
N ARG A 56 2.82 12.44 -9.16
CA ARG A 56 3.67 13.59 -8.85
C ARG A 56 2.87 14.88 -8.70
N LYS A 57 1.96 15.15 -9.64
CA LYS A 57 1.05 16.31 -9.55
C LYS A 57 0.21 16.29 -8.28
N PHE A 58 -0.30 15.12 -7.89
CA PHE A 58 -1.02 14.95 -6.64
C PHE A 58 -0.16 15.33 -5.43
N ILE A 59 1.05 14.78 -5.32
CA ILE A 59 1.96 15.07 -4.21
C ILE A 59 2.30 16.57 -4.17
N GLU A 60 2.61 17.16 -5.33
CA GLU A 60 2.96 18.59 -5.46
C GLU A 60 1.76 19.50 -5.09
N SER A 61 0.54 19.15 -5.50
CA SER A 61 -0.66 19.98 -5.26
C SER A 61 -1.20 19.89 -3.84
N THR A 62 -1.02 18.75 -3.17
CA THR A 62 -1.59 18.50 -1.84
C THR A 62 -0.57 18.64 -0.71
N GLY A 63 0.73 18.66 -1.03
CA GLY A 63 1.79 18.60 -0.03
C GLY A 63 1.78 17.30 0.79
N CYS A 64 1.17 16.22 0.26
CA CYS A 64 1.01 14.95 0.97
C CYS A 64 2.37 14.25 1.20
N ASP A 65 2.85 14.29 2.43
CA ASP A 65 4.10 13.65 2.83
C ASP A 65 3.98 12.14 3.07
N GLY A 66 2.74 11.60 3.18
CA GLY A 66 2.49 10.18 3.42
C GLY A 66 2.65 9.28 2.19
N VAL A 67 3.10 9.82 1.06
CA VAL A 67 3.37 9.08 -0.18
C VAL A 67 4.86 9.18 -0.51
N ILE A 68 5.45 8.05 -0.98
CA ILE A 68 6.85 8.03 -1.42
C ILE A 68 7.07 9.04 -2.55
N LYS A 69 8.08 9.88 -2.43
CA LYS A 69 8.34 10.91 -3.41
C LYS A 69 9.00 10.32 -4.65
N VAL A 70 8.36 10.50 -5.81
CA VAL A 70 8.89 10.12 -7.12
C VAL A 70 9.53 11.35 -7.75
N TYR A 71 10.84 11.28 -8.02
CA TYR A 71 11.60 12.40 -8.57
C TYR A 71 11.54 12.45 -10.11
N GLY A 72 11.37 11.31 -10.75
CA GLY A 72 11.25 11.24 -12.21
C GLY A 72 11.28 9.81 -12.73
N ASN A 73 11.07 9.70 -14.02
CA ASN A 73 11.18 8.45 -14.75
C ASN A 73 11.86 8.65 -16.09
N PHE A 74 12.39 7.58 -16.63
CA PHE A 74 12.94 7.53 -17.98
C PHE A 74 12.79 6.11 -18.55
N SER A 75 12.93 5.97 -19.84
CA SER A 75 12.88 4.68 -20.52
C SER A 75 13.94 4.60 -21.60
N LYS A 76 14.37 3.38 -21.90
CA LYS A 76 15.19 3.06 -23.06
C LYS A 76 14.70 1.75 -23.67
N THR A 77 15.00 1.52 -24.93
CA THR A 77 14.81 0.23 -25.58
C THR A 77 16.09 -0.59 -25.37
N ASN A 78 15.97 -1.86 -25.01
CA ASN A 78 17.09 -2.79 -24.92
C ASN A 78 17.36 -3.45 -26.28
N ASP A 79 18.42 -4.26 -26.37
CA ASP A 79 18.86 -4.94 -27.59
C ASP A 79 17.82 -5.97 -28.11
N LEU A 80 16.86 -6.38 -27.27
CA LEU A 80 15.75 -7.28 -27.63
C LEU A 80 14.48 -6.51 -28.06
N GLY A 81 14.55 -5.18 -28.21
CA GLY A 81 13.40 -4.35 -28.60
C GLY A 81 12.39 -4.10 -27.48
N MET A 82 12.64 -4.58 -26.25
CA MET A 82 11.79 -4.30 -25.10
C MET A 82 12.09 -2.95 -24.47
N TYR A 83 11.08 -2.30 -23.92
CA TYR A 83 11.26 -1.08 -23.15
C TYR A 83 11.71 -1.40 -21.73
N GLU A 84 12.80 -0.81 -21.30
CA GLU A 84 13.20 -0.75 -19.90
C GLU A 84 12.73 0.60 -19.34
N PHE A 85 11.80 0.55 -18.38
CA PHE A 85 11.28 1.73 -17.69
C PHE A 85 11.92 1.85 -16.32
N TYR A 86 12.37 3.02 -15.99
CA TYR A 86 13.05 3.36 -14.75
C TYR A 86 12.32 4.49 -14.03
N GLU A 87 12.09 4.29 -12.75
CA GLU A 87 11.49 5.27 -11.86
C GLU A 87 12.42 5.57 -10.71
N VAL A 88 12.79 6.83 -10.52
CA VAL A 88 13.66 7.29 -9.44
C VAL A 88 12.80 7.88 -8.33
N MET A 89 12.97 7.35 -7.13
CA MET A 89 12.15 7.70 -5.97
C MET A 89 12.99 7.85 -4.70
N GLU A 90 12.36 8.35 -3.65
CA GLU A 90 12.90 8.45 -2.31
C GLU A 90 13.40 7.07 -1.83
N LEU A 91 14.60 7.04 -1.25
CA LEU A 91 15.17 5.82 -0.70
C LEU A 91 14.63 5.60 0.71
N ALA A 92 13.88 4.53 0.88
CA ALA A 92 13.40 4.11 2.19
C ALA A 92 14.46 3.28 2.93
N GLU A 93 14.35 3.26 4.24
CA GLU A 93 15.20 2.43 5.12
C GLU A 93 14.81 0.95 5.00
N LYS A 94 13.51 0.67 5.02
CA LYS A 94 12.88 -0.65 4.89
C LYS A 94 11.38 -0.51 4.63
N ASP A 95 10.73 -1.60 4.28
CA ASP A 95 9.27 -1.69 4.28
C ASP A 95 8.73 -2.01 5.69
N TRP A 96 7.43 -1.77 5.89
CA TRP A 96 6.78 -1.99 7.19
C TRP A 96 6.68 -3.47 7.57
N GLU A 97 6.62 -4.39 6.60
CA GLU A 97 6.65 -5.82 6.91
C GLU A 97 7.95 -6.22 7.58
N LYS A 98 9.10 -5.76 7.08
CA LYS A 98 10.40 -6.00 7.71
C LYS A 98 10.47 -5.46 9.13
N GLU A 99 9.86 -4.30 9.39
CA GLU A 99 9.79 -3.76 10.75
C GLU A 99 8.87 -4.60 11.65
N ILE A 100 7.70 -5.04 11.14
CA ILE A 100 6.78 -5.94 11.88
C ILE A 100 7.49 -7.27 12.21
N ILE A 101 8.20 -7.85 11.26
CA ILE A 101 8.99 -9.08 11.45
C ILE A 101 10.09 -8.85 12.49
N ARG A 102 10.86 -7.78 12.39
CA ARG A 102 11.89 -7.43 13.37
C ARG A 102 11.31 -7.32 14.77
N ARG A 103 10.17 -6.61 14.92
CA ARG A 103 9.48 -6.47 16.21
C ARG A 103 8.95 -7.81 16.73
N ARG A 104 8.42 -8.65 15.86
CA ARG A 104 7.99 -10.02 16.21
C ARG A 104 9.15 -10.84 16.75
N ASP A 105 10.28 -10.86 16.03
CA ASP A 105 11.43 -11.69 16.39
C ASP A 105 12.11 -11.20 17.68
N SER A 106 12.01 -9.90 17.99
CA SER A 106 12.46 -9.32 19.25
C SER A 106 11.36 -9.21 20.31
N GLN A 107 10.14 -9.69 20.05
CA GLN A 107 8.95 -9.59 20.93
C GLN A 107 8.63 -8.14 21.37
N GLN A 108 8.97 -7.15 20.57
CA GLN A 108 8.77 -5.74 20.84
C GLN A 108 7.46 -5.23 20.22
N TYR A 109 6.34 -5.46 20.90
CA TYR A 109 5.05 -4.94 20.47
C TYR A 109 5.03 -3.41 20.43
N TYR A 110 4.27 -2.87 19.49
CA TYR A 110 4.02 -1.44 19.45
C TYR A 110 3.26 -0.99 20.69
N PRO A 111 3.68 0.06 21.42
CA PRO A 111 2.81 0.75 22.37
C PRO A 111 1.53 1.24 21.67
N GLU A 112 0.41 1.27 22.35
CA GLU A 112 -0.87 1.66 21.75
C GLU A 112 -0.82 3.07 21.14
N TYR A 113 -0.19 4.02 21.84
CA TYR A 113 -0.06 5.39 21.33
C TYR A 113 0.72 5.45 20.01
N GLU A 114 1.79 4.66 19.87
CA GLU A 114 2.60 4.58 18.64
C GLU A 114 1.77 4.02 17.48
N LEU A 115 1.01 2.94 17.73
CA LEU A 115 0.09 2.40 16.71
C LEU A 115 -0.99 3.38 16.32
N MET A 116 -1.57 4.11 17.28
CA MET A 116 -2.61 5.08 17.00
C MET A 116 -2.09 6.23 16.14
N GLU A 117 -0.86 6.73 16.38
CA GLU A 117 -0.23 7.74 15.52
C GLU A 117 0.01 7.20 14.10
N ILE A 118 0.53 5.96 13.99
CA ILE A 118 0.69 5.29 12.69
C ILE A 118 -0.66 5.19 11.95
N PHE A 119 -1.73 4.79 12.66
CA PHE A 119 -3.05 4.64 12.07
C PHE A 119 -3.62 5.97 11.61
N LYS A 120 -3.49 7.03 12.41
CA LYS A 120 -3.92 8.39 12.05
C LYS A 120 -3.19 8.88 10.79
N ASP A 121 -1.87 8.76 10.74
CA ASP A 121 -1.08 9.22 9.61
C ASP A 121 -1.43 8.49 8.31
N LEU A 122 -1.60 7.17 8.37
CA LEU A 122 -1.97 6.37 7.20
C LEU A 122 -3.42 6.65 6.77
N ILE A 123 -4.38 6.72 7.69
CA ILE A 123 -5.78 7.03 7.37
C ILE A 123 -5.89 8.42 6.75
N LYS A 124 -5.22 9.43 7.30
CA LYS A 124 -5.16 10.77 6.75
C LYS A 124 -4.56 10.79 5.33
N THR A 125 -3.50 10.03 5.10
CA THR A 125 -2.88 9.90 3.78
C THR A 125 -3.85 9.28 2.77
N PHE A 126 -4.52 8.19 3.14
CA PHE A 126 -5.51 7.55 2.26
C PHE A 126 -6.78 8.37 2.06
N SER A 127 -7.21 9.15 3.05
CA SER A 127 -8.30 10.12 2.91
C SER A 127 -7.95 11.20 1.87
N SER A 128 -6.72 11.73 1.93
CA SER A 128 -6.22 12.66 0.91
C SER A 128 -6.19 12.04 -0.49
N LEU A 129 -5.77 10.78 -0.62
CA LEU A 129 -5.83 10.03 -1.89
C LEU A 129 -7.28 9.88 -2.37
N GLN A 130 -8.20 9.49 -1.49
CA GLN A 130 -9.63 9.34 -1.81
C GLN A 130 -10.25 10.65 -2.27
N ASN A 131 -9.94 11.78 -1.63
CA ASN A 131 -10.42 13.10 -2.02
C ASN A 131 -9.97 13.48 -3.44
N ASN A 132 -8.82 12.99 -3.86
CA ASN A 132 -8.30 13.13 -5.21
C ASN A 132 -8.71 11.96 -6.14
N LYS A 133 -9.69 11.13 -5.70
CA LYS A 133 -10.23 9.99 -6.45
C LYS A 133 -9.18 8.92 -6.79
N ILE A 134 -8.10 8.84 -6.01
CA ILE A 134 -7.04 7.85 -6.19
C ILE A 134 -7.30 6.66 -5.27
N THR A 135 -7.40 5.45 -5.82
CA THR A 135 -7.47 4.18 -5.09
C THR A 135 -6.20 3.37 -5.34
N HIS A 136 -5.67 2.71 -4.30
CA HIS A 136 -4.38 2.03 -4.37
C HIS A 136 -4.47 0.59 -4.90
N ARG A 137 -5.40 -0.20 -4.37
CA ARG A 137 -5.76 -1.57 -4.81
C ARG A 137 -4.72 -2.66 -4.54
N ASP A 138 -3.65 -2.34 -3.82
CA ASP A 138 -2.67 -3.34 -3.35
C ASP A 138 -2.02 -2.86 -2.03
N ILE A 139 -2.86 -2.51 -1.05
CA ILE A 139 -2.38 -2.09 0.27
C ILE A 139 -1.92 -3.33 1.03
N LYS A 140 -0.65 -3.32 1.42
CA LYS A 140 0.02 -4.34 2.23
C LYS A 140 1.27 -3.74 2.87
N PRO A 141 1.81 -4.32 3.95
CA PRO A 141 2.98 -3.75 4.63
C PRO A 141 4.22 -3.63 3.74
N GLN A 142 4.37 -4.49 2.72
CA GLN A 142 5.46 -4.40 1.75
C GLN A 142 5.39 -3.13 0.87
N ASN A 143 4.20 -2.53 0.73
CA ASN A 143 3.96 -1.31 -0.04
C ASN A 143 3.85 -0.06 0.86
N ILE A 144 4.24 -0.18 2.12
CA ILE A 144 4.34 0.92 3.09
C ILE A 144 5.78 1.01 3.56
N MET A 145 6.47 2.07 3.17
CA MET A 145 7.91 2.27 3.40
C MET A 145 8.17 3.13 4.62
N ILE A 146 9.27 2.88 5.30
CA ILE A 146 9.77 3.73 6.40
C ILE A 146 10.83 4.66 5.84
N VAL A 147 10.59 5.96 5.97
CA VAL A 147 11.48 7.03 5.53
C VAL A 147 11.60 8.06 6.64
N ASN A 148 12.79 8.22 7.20
CA ASN A 148 13.05 9.11 8.35
C ASN A 148 12.07 8.86 9.51
N GLY A 149 11.83 7.58 9.82
CA GLY A 149 10.92 7.15 10.89
C GLY A 149 9.41 7.30 10.57
N LYS A 150 9.02 7.81 9.41
CA LYS A 150 7.61 7.96 8.98
C LYS A 150 7.22 6.88 7.99
N LEU A 151 5.98 6.43 8.07
CA LEU A 151 5.41 5.51 7.09
C LEU A 151 4.92 6.26 5.85
N LYS A 152 5.33 5.78 4.67
CA LYS A 152 4.95 6.34 3.37
C LYS A 152 4.46 5.24 2.43
N ILE A 153 3.38 5.52 1.73
CA ILE A 153 2.77 4.60 0.78
C ILE A 153 3.57 4.61 -0.52
N CYS A 154 3.85 3.44 -1.07
CA CYS A 154 4.56 3.27 -2.35
C CYS A 154 3.84 2.28 -3.27
N ASP A 155 4.38 2.09 -4.46
CA ASP A 155 3.92 1.13 -5.50
C ASP A 155 2.47 1.33 -5.97
N PHE A 156 2.27 2.40 -6.69
CA PHE A 156 0.99 2.75 -7.35
C PHE A 156 0.76 2.02 -8.68
N GLY A 157 1.46 0.92 -8.94
CA GLY A 157 1.33 0.13 -10.18
C GLY A 157 -0.06 -0.45 -10.42
N ASN A 158 -0.81 -0.70 -9.36
CA ASN A 158 -2.21 -1.13 -9.42
C ASN A 158 -3.22 0.01 -9.21
N ALA A 159 -2.77 1.21 -8.86
CA ALA A 159 -3.64 2.34 -8.53
C ALA A 159 -4.49 2.81 -9.71
N ARG A 160 -5.58 3.51 -9.40
CA ARG A 160 -6.43 4.16 -10.40
C ARG A 160 -6.93 5.51 -9.93
N ILE A 161 -7.02 6.44 -10.87
CA ILE A 161 -7.77 7.67 -10.72
C ILE A 161 -9.18 7.42 -11.21
N LEU A 162 -10.17 7.60 -10.35
CA LEU A 162 -11.58 7.34 -10.65
C LEU A 162 -12.24 8.58 -11.19
N LYS A 163 -13.17 8.39 -12.14
CA LYS A 163 -14.00 9.49 -12.67
C LYS A 163 -15.24 9.78 -11.81
N ARG A 164 -15.68 8.81 -10.98
CA ARG A 164 -16.89 8.85 -10.14
C ARG A 164 -16.61 8.24 -8.77
N ASP A 165 -17.57 8.32 -7.88
CA ASP A 165 -17.45 7.81 -6.51
C ASP A 165 -17.32 6.29 -6.46
N GLY A 166 -16.17 5.81 -6.06
CA GLY A 166 -15.74 4.51 -5.56
C GLY A 166 -16.30 3.20 -6.16
N ILE A 167 -17.59 3.16 -6.57
CA ILE A 167 -18.22 1.91 -7.07
C ILE A 167 -17.99 1.76 -8.57
N ILE A 168 -17.13 0.85 -8.93
CA ILE A 168 -16.80 0.56 -10.33
C ILE A 168 -16.69 -0.96 -10.59
N ILE A 169 -16.83 -1.33 -11.86
CA ILE A 169 -16.47 -2.68 -12.33
C ILE A 169 -15.02 -2.65 -12.74
N GLN A 170 -14.19 -3.52 -12.15
CA GLN A 170 -12.78 -3.54 -12.45
C GLN A 170 -12.14 -4.93 -12.31
N LYS A 171 -10.99 -5.09 -12.94
CA LYS A 171 -10.16 -6.29 -12.80
C LYS A 171 -9.75 -6.50 -11.35
N ILE A 172 -9.83 -7.73 -10.88
CA ILE A 172 -9.34 -8.13 -9.57
C ILE A 172 -7.82 -7.93 -9.55
N ARG A 173 -7.34 -7.27 -8.51
CA ARG A 173 -5.93 -6.95 -8.27
C ARG A 173 -5.67 -6.95 -6.76
N GLY A 174 -4.39 -7.03 -6.40
CA GLY A 174 -3.93 -6.99 -5.03
C GLY A 174 -3.44 -8.33 -4.52
N SER A 175 -2.89 -8.32 -3.32
CA SER A 175 -2.34 -9.49 -2.64
C SER A 175 -3.43 -10.20 -1.84
N GLU A 176 -3.58 -11.49 -2.05
CA GLU A 176 -4.71 -12.32 -1.59
C GLU A 176 -5.05 -12.14 -0.11
N LEU A 177 -4.04 -12.15 0.78
CA LEU A 177 -4.23 -12.02 2.23
C LEU A 177 -4.91 -10.71 2.63
N PHE A 178 -4.73 -9.66 1.83
CA PHE A 178 -5.22 -8.30 2.11
C PHE A 178 -6.51 -7.96 1.34
N MET A 179 -7.03 -8.89 0.53
CA MET A 179 -8.25 -8.65 -0.25
C MET A 179 -9.47 -8.51 0.66
N SER A 180 -10.34 -7.54 0.37
CA SER A 180 -11.66 -7.46 1.01
C SER A 180 -12.52 -8.68 0.66
N PRO A 181 -13.50 -9.06 1.50
CA PRO A 181 -14.29 -10.28 1.30
C PRO A 181 -14.94 -10.39 -0.09
N ILE A 182 -15.43 -9.28 -0.63
CA ILE A 182 -16.03 -9.28 -1.98
C ILE A 182 -14.99 -9.52 -3.07
N VAL A 183 -13.78 -8.95 -2.92
CA VAL A 183 -12.67 -9.13 -3.87
C VAL A 183 -12.13 -10.55 -3.78
N PHE A 184 -11.90 -11.06 -2.57
CA PHE A 184 -11.45 -12.42 -2.30
C PHE A 184 -12.40 -13.48 -2.87
N LYS A 185 -13.71 -13.34 -2.60
CA LYS A 185 -14.73 -14.23 -3.17
C LYS A 185 -14.74 -14.21 -4.71
N GLY A 186 -14.60 -13.02 -5.31
CA GLY A 186 -14.49 -12.87 -6.76
C GLY A 186 -13.26 -13.58 -7.31
N TYR A 187 -12.11 -13.42 -6.66
CA TYR A 187 -10.84 -14.05 -7.03
C TYR A 187 -10.95 -15.59 -7.04
N HIS A 188 -11.42 -16.19 -5.94
CA HIS A 188 -11.57 -17.64 -5.83
C HIS A 188 -12.70 -18.22 -6.69
N SER A 189 -13.67 -17.40 -7.13
CA SER A 189 -14.69 -17.82 -8.10
C SER A 189 -14.23 -17.69 -9.56
N GLY A 190 -12.96 -17.40 -9.82
CA GLY A 190 -12.39 -17.24 -11.15
C GLY A 190 -12.89 -16.01 -11.93
N LYS A 191 -13.54 -15.05 -11.24
CA LYS A 191 -14.03 -13.84 -11.90
C LYS A 191 -12.85 -12.94 -12.29
N GLN A 192 -12.87 -12.47 -13.54
CA GLN A 192 -11.88 -11.52 -14.03
C GLN A 192 -12.12 -10.10 -13.50
N GLN A 193 -13.39 -9.75 -13.29
CA GLN A 193 -13.82 -8.42 -12.87
C GLN A 193 -14.94 -8.53 -11.85
N ILE A 194 -15.01 -7.56 -10.94
CA ILE A 194 -16.08 -7.43 -9.95
C ILE A 194 -16.52 -5.97 -9.84
N ARG A 195 -17.80 -5.78 -9.44
CA ARG A 195 -18.33 -4.47 -9.06
C ARG A 195 -18.24 -4.32 -7.56
N HIS A 196 -17.49 -3.33 -7.09
CA HIS A 196 -17.33 -3.03 -5.66
C HIS A 196 -16.91 -1.58 -5.43
N ASN A 197 -16.96 -1.11 -4.19
CA ASN A 197 -16.38 0.16 -3.80
C ASN A 197 -14.89 -0.02 -3.49
N THR A 198 -14.03 0.53 -4.35
CA THR A 198 -12.58 0.34 -4.26
C THR A 198 -11.96 1.00 -3.04
N PHE A 199 -12.46 2.17 -2.61
CA PHE A 199 -11.98 2.83 -1.40
C PHE A 199 -12.29 2.01 -0.16
N LYS A 200 -13.51 1.46 -0.06
CA LYS A 200 -13.88 0.57 1.03
C LYS A 200 -13.10 -0.76 1.02
N SER A 201 -12.71 -1.25 -0.17
CA SER A 201 -11.80 -2.39 -0.26
C SER A 201 -10.39 -2.05 0.21
N ASP A 202 -9.88 -0.87 -0.13
CA ASP A 202 -8.60 -0.36 0.38
C ASP A 202 -8.62 -0.19 1.92
N VAL A 203 -9.75 0.28 2.50
CA VAL A 203 -9.93 0.33 3.97
C VAL A 203 -9.78 -1.06 4.60
N TYR A 204 -10.41 -2.09 4.03
CA TYR A 204 -10.26 -3.45 4.55
C TYR A 204 -8.80 -3.92 4.51
N SER A 205 -8.12 -3.70 3.38
CA SER A 205 -6.71 -4.06 3.22
C SER A 205 -5.83 -3.39 4.28
N LEU A 206 -6.06 -2.09 4.56
CA LEU A 206 -5.37 -1.37 5.63
C LEU A 206 -5.72 -1.91 7.02
N GLY A 207 -6.98 -2.30 7.26
CA GLY A 207 -7.42 -2.95 8.50
C GLY A 207 -6.68 -4.26 8.77
N VAL A 208 -6.42 -5.07 7.72
CA VAL A 208 -5.59 -6.28 7.83
C VAL A 208 -4.13 -5.92 8.17
N CYS A 209 -3.57 -4.86 7.57
CA CYS A 209 -2.23 -4.38 7.93
C CYS A 209 -2.16 -3.97 9.41
N PHE A 210 -3.20 -3.30 9.92
CA PHE A 210 -3.27 -2.89 11.33
C PHE A 210 -3.38 -4.07 12.29
N LEU A 211 -4.18 -5.08 11.93
CA LEU A 211 -4.24 -6.32 12.70
C LEU A 211 -2.86 -7.01 12.75
N LEU A 212 -2.19 -7.11 11.62
CA LEU A 212 -0.85 -7.69 11.53
C LEU A 212 0.17 -6.91 12.38
N ALA A 213 0.17 -5.59 12.31
CA ALA A 213 1.08 -4.76 13.09
C ALA A 213 0.79 -4.84 14.60
N ALA A 214 -0.48 -4.87 15.00
CA ALA A 214 -0.87 -4.99 16.41
C ALA A 214 -0.58 -6.38 17.00
N SER A 215 -0.82 -7.45 16.25
CA SER A 215 -0.60 -8.82 16.71
C SER A 215 0.85 -9.29 16.53
N LEU A 216 1.61 -8.69 15.65
CA LEU A 216 2.92 -9.15 15.15
C LEU A 216 2.85 -10.60 14.62
N SER A 217 1.69 -11.08 14.20
CA SER A 217 1.46 -12.44 13.73
C SER A 217 0.56 -12.46 12.50
N PHE A 218 0.88 -13.35 11.56
CA PHE A 218 0.03 -13.66 10.41
C PHE A 218 -1.17 -14.55 10.74
N ASP A 219 -1.26 -15.10 11.95
CA ASP A 219 -2.36 -16.00 12.32
C ASP A 219 -3.72 -15.32 12.26
N GLY A 220 -3.84 -14.11 12.87
CA GLY A 220 -5.07 -13.33 12.82
C GLY A 220 -5.50 -13.02 11.38
N PRO A 221 -4.65 -12.38 10.55
CA PRO A 221 -4.91 -12.18 9.13
C PRO A 221 -5.29 -13.45 8.35
N ASN A 222 -4.63 -14.56 8.55
CA ASN A 222 -4.95 -15.83 7.89
C ASN A 222 -6.32 -16.37 8.29
N ILE A 223 -6.68 -16.30 9.59
CA ILE A 223 -7.98 -16.76 10.08
C ILE A 223 -9.10 -15.87 9.52
N ILE A 224 -8.98 -14.54 9.60
CA ILE A 224 -10.07 -13.62 9.22
C ILE A 224 -10.36 -13.65 7.71
N ARG A 225 -9.42 -14.04 6.89
CA ARG A 225 -9.60 -14.17 5.43
C ARG A 225 -10.78 -15.07 5.07
N GLU A 226 -11.03 -16.12 5.86
CA GLU A 226 -12.09 -17.10 5.65
C GLU A 226 -13.31 -16.91 6.56
N VAL A 227 -13.33 -15.82 7.35
CA VAL A 227 -14.41 -15.51 8.27
C VAL A 227 -15.44 -14.61 7.59
N TYR A 228 -16.69 -15.05 7.59
CA TYR A 228 -17.86 -14.33 7.04
C TYR A 228 -18.90 -13.98 8.10
N ASP A 229 -18.55 -14.08 9.40
CA ASP A 229 -19.39 -13.71 10.55
C ASP A 229 -18.66 -12.68 11.42
N MET A 230 -19.30 -11.53 11.65
CA MET A 230 -18.72 -10.45 12.47
C MET A 230 -18.57 -10.82 13.96
N LYS A 231 -19.35 -11.78 14.49
CA LYS A 231 -19.18 -12.27 15.86
C LYS A 231 -17.88 -13.06 15.97
N ILE A 232 -17.60 -13.91 14.97
CA ILE A 232 -16.35 -14.68 14.90
C ILE A 232 -15.17 -13.71 14.69
N MET A 233 -15.29 -12.74 13.78
CA MET A 233 -14.29 -11.70 13.55
C MET A 233 -13.92 -10.99 14.87
N LYS A 234 -14.92 -10.53 15.63
CA LYS A 234 -14.71 -9.88 16.93
C LYS A 234 -14.00 -10.79 17.92
N LYS A 235 -14.38 -12.08 17.96
CA LYS A 235 -13.74 -13.07 18.85
C LYS A 235 -12.25 -13.23 18.49
N VAL A 236 -11.92 -13.36 17.21
CA VAL A 236 -10.54 -13.49 16.73
C VAL A 236 -9.73 -12.26 17.12
N LEU A 237 -10.21 -11.05 16.84
CA LEU A 237 -9.50 -9.83 17.19
C LEU A 237 -9.26 -9.70 18.70
N ASN A 238 -10.28 -9.98 19.51
CA ASN A 238 -10.13 -9.95 20.96
C ASN A 238 -9.08 -10.97 21.44
N GLN A 239 -9.12 -12.20 20.95
CA GLN A 239 -8.11 -13.21 21.30
C GLN A 239 -6.68 -12.77 20.96
N GLN A 240 -6.48 -12.08 19.83
CA GLN A 240 -5.17 -11.62 19.39
C GLN A 240 -4.68 -10.38 20.16
N LEU A 241 -5.57 -9.47 20.53
CA LEU A 241 -5.21 -8.10 20.88
C LEU A 241 -5.54 -7.67 22.31
N GLN A 242 -6.61 -8.21 22.95
CA GLN A 242 -7.16 -7.69 24.23
C GLN A 242 -6.18 -7.67 25.42
N ARG A 243 -5.11 -8.48 25.36
CA ARG A 243 -4.08 -8.48 26.43
C ARG A 243 -3.13 -7.30 26.38
N ARG A 244 -3.13 -6.55 25.26
CA ARG A 244 -2.15 -5.49 24.99
C ARG A 244 -2.77 -4.15 24.64
N TYR A 245 -3.98 -4.16 24.12
CA TYR A 245 -4.60 -2.98 23.55
C TYR A 245 -6.01 -2.75 24.09
N SER A 246 -6.40 -1.47 24.12
CA SER A 246 -7.73 -1.06 24.53
C SER A 246 -8.80 -1.56 23.56
N GLN A 247 -10.03 -1.63 24.07
CA GLN A 247 -11.18 -1.96 23.24
C GLN A 247 -11.42 -0.93 22.12
N ASN A 248 -10.98 0.32 22.31
CA ASN A 248 -11.11 1.38 21.29
C ASN A 248 -10.25 1.07 20.07
N LEU A 249 -8.99 0.70 20.25
CA LEU A 249 -8.10 0.29 19.14
C LEU A 249 -8.65 -0.97 18.45
N ILE A 250 -9.09 -1.96 19.21
CA ILE A 250 -9.66 -3.20 18.66
C ILE A 250 -10.93 -2.89 17.86
N ASN A 251 -11.79 -2.00 18.34
CA ASN A 251 -13.00 -1.60 17.65
C ASN A 251 -12.71 -0.81 16.37
N LEU A 252 -11.66 0.02 16.34
CA LEU A 252 -11.23 0.71 15.13
C LEU A 252 -10.84 -0.31 14.05
N ILE A 253 -9.98 -1.28 14.38
CA ILE A 253 -9.59 -2.34 13.44
C ILE A 253 -10.84 -3.15 13.00
N LEU A 254 -11.72 -3.50 13.93
CA LEU A 254 -12.97 -4.24 13.64
C LEU A 254 -13.89 -3.46 12.69
N THR A 255 -13.95 -2.14 12.81
CA THR A 255 -14.73 -1.26 11.95
C THR A 255 -14.19 -1.27 10.52
N MET A 256 -12.87 -1.27 10.35
CA MET A 256 -12.24 -1.39 9.04
C MET A 256 -12.41 -2.77 8.41
N LEU A 257 -12.49 -3.81 9.23
CA LEU A 257 -12.67 -5.20 8.82
C LEU A 257 -14.14 -5.62 8.68
N GLN A 258 -15.11 -4.69 8.61
CA GLN A 258 -16.50 -5.02 8.32
C GLN A 258 -16.61 -5.86 7.05
N ILE A 259 -17.28 -7.02 7.17
CA ILE A 259 -17.43 -7.98 6.05
C ILE A 259 -18.32 -7.37 4.96
N GLU A 260 -19.45 -6.79 5.38
CA GLU A 260 -20.36 -6.11 4.48
C GLU A 260 -19.77 -4.76 4.04
N GLU A 261 -19.58 -4.59 2.74
CA GLU A 261 -19.02 -3.36 2.18
C GLU A 261 -19.86 -2.11 2.53
N SER A 262 -21.19 -2.23 2.58
CA SER A 262 -22.10 -1.13 2.94
C SER A 262 -21.85 -0.59 4.35
N LYS A 263 -21.52 -1.47 5.29
CA LYS A 263 -21.27 -1.14 6.71
C LYS A 263 -19.82 -0.67 6.97
N ARG A 264 -18.90 -0.93 6.03
CA ARG A 264 -17.52 -0.50 6.16
C ARG A 264 -17.41 0.97 5.83
N PRO A 265 -16.77 1.80 6.68
CA PRO A 265 -16.50 3.20 6.35
C PRO A 265 -15.55 3.31 5.16
N ASP A 266 -15.55 4.44 4.49
CA ASP A 266 -14.46 4.86 3.63
C ASP A 266 -13.40 5.66 4.42
N PHE A 267 -12.32 6.10 3.76
CA PHE A 267 -11.24 6.77 4.48
C PHE A 267 -11.65 8.13 5.05
N ASN A 268 -12.54 8.88 4.39
CA ASN A 268 -13.01 10.16 4.89
C ASN A 268 -13.86 9.98 6.17
N GLN A 269 -14.69 8.94 6.19
CA GLN A 269 -15.47 8.57 7.37
C GLN A 269 -14.57 8.10 8.51
N LEU A 270 -13.52 7.30 8.20
CA LEU A 270 -12.54 6.88 9.21
C LEU A 270 -11.76 8.05 9.80
N GLU A 271 -11.32 8.99 8.97
CA GLU A 271 -10.61 10.18 9.43
C GLU A 271 -11.44 10.96 10.44
N MET A 272 -12.74 11.15 10.18
CA MET A 272 -13.66 11.80 11.13
C MET A 272 -13.86 11.01 12.44
N MET A 273 -13.67 9.69 12.45
CA MET A 273 -13.82 8.87 13.64
C MET A 273 -12.60 8.92 14.58
N ILE A 274 -11.42 9.29 14.07
CA ILE A 274 -10.16 9.24 14.80
C ILE A 274 -9.60 10.62 15.16
N LEU A 275 -10.21 11.70 14.64
CA LEU A 275 -9.95 13.09 15.04
C LEU A 275 -10.60 13.39 16.39
#